data_ef393de67d38f54c43c4909cb65c89f7
#
_entry.id   ef393de67d38f54c43c4909cb65c89f7
#
_cell.length_a   1.000
_cell.length_b   1.000
_cell.length_c   1.000
_cell.angle_alpha   90.00
_cell.angle_beta   90.00
_cell.angle_gamma   90.00
#
_symmetry.space_group_name_H-M   'P 1'
#
loop_
_entity.id
_entity.type
_entity.pdbx_description
1 polymer ?
#
loop_
_entity_poly.entity_id
_entity_poly.type
_entity_poly.pdbx_seq_one_letter_code
_entity_poly.pdbx_strand_id
1 'polypeptide(L)'
;MKHIAPLRRAFVRTLLASGLVTGLALTAGCAKSEDSSGNDKASAQQEDPGQVVASPSGGSGPSCTIDSYGGSKADLKSATVGFSQSEKEANPFRIAETASIKAEAQKRGVKLLTSNAQSQFSKQISDVQDLIAKGADLLVIAPLNSDGWEPVLRTASAKHIPIVTIDRKINAAACKDYVSFIGSDFVEQGRRAADRMIEATGGKGEVAILLGAAGNNVTTERTKGFEDRIKEKAPGLKIVFRQTGDFAREKGQSVTENLIQSKPGIKGIYAENDEMGLGAVNALKGAGKKPGDVKIVTIDGTRNAVQGIVDGWIDGVIESNPRFGPLAFQTLDTFTQGQEVAQDIVIQDSSYTESNAKADLGKAY
;
A
#
# COMPACT_ATOMS: atom_id res chain seq x y z
N MET A 1 5.11 -47.00 -37.87
CA MET A 1 5.96 -46.77 -39.05
C MET A 1 5.94 -45.27 -39.29
N LYS A 2 6.94 -44.50 -39.15
CA LYS A 2 8.37 -44.40 -39.42
C LYS A 2 9.05 -43.51 -38.37
N HIS A 3 10.12 -44.01 -37.86
CA HIS A 3 11.16 -43.33 -37.11
C HIS A 3 11.85 -42.27 -37.95
N ILE A 4 12.33 -41.18 -37.34
CA ILE A 4 13.66 -40.62 -37.63
C ILE A 4 14.11 -39.83 -36.36
N ALA A 5 15.26 -40.21 -35.84
CA ALA A 5 16.02 -39.64 -34.72
C ALA A 5 17.17 -38.74 -35.24
N PRO A 6 18.15 -38.30 -34.44
CA PRO A 6 18.51 -36.89 -34.20
C PRO A 6 19.85 -36.49 -34.86
N LEU A 7 20.13 -35.19 -34.91
CA LEU A 7 21.48 -34.69 -35.25
C LEU A 7 22.11 -33.90 -34.11
N ARG A 8 23.18 -34.46 -33.55
CA ARG A 8 24.20 -33.80 -32.74
C ARG A 8 25.27 -33.13 -33.64
N ARG A 9 25.78 -31.99 -33.24
CA ARG A 9 27.15 -31.46 -33.45
C ARG A 9 27.37 -30.35 -32.45
N ALA A 10 28.17 -30.41 -31.44
CA ALA A 10 29.62 -30.58 -31.26
C ALA A 10 30.47 -29.31 -31.49
N PHE A 11 30.92 -28.76 -30.38
CA PHE A 11 32.23 -28.15 -30.06
C PHE A 11 32.91 -27.19 -31.06
N VAL A 12 33.26 -25.98 -30.54
CA VAL A 12 34.63 -25.47 -30.60
C VAL A 12 34.93 -24.61 -29.39
N ARG A 13 35.95 -24.96 -28.64
CA ARG A 13 36.69 -24.20 -27.64
C ARG A 13 37.74 -23.37 -28.36
N THR A 14 37.99 -22.13 -27.94
CA THR A 14 39.27 -21.47 -28.15
C THR A 14 39.66 -20.68 -26.91
N LEU A 15 40.79 -21.07 -26.32
CA LEU A 15 41.58 -20.39 -25.29
C LEU A 15 42.64 -19.51 -25.99
N LEU A 16 43.01 -18.36 -25.33
CA LEU A 16 44.36 -17.76 -25.30
C LEU A 16 44.19 -16.40 -24.61
N ALA A 17 44.67 -16.11 -23.44
CA ALA A 17 46.00 -15.99 -22.84
C ALA A 17 46.62 -14.57 -22.96
N SER A 18 46.85 -14.01 -21.77
CA SER A 18 48.02 -13.21 -21.32
C SER A 18 48.15 -11.73 -21.72
N GLY A 19 48.34 -10.89 -20.68
CA GLY A 19 48.88 -9.55 -20.78
C GLY A 19 49.00 -8.83 -19.43
N LEU A 20 50.06 -9.09 -18.71
CA LEU A 20 50.51 -8.47 -17.46
C LEU A 20 51.21 -7.13 -17.78
N VAL A 21 50.86 -6.03 -17.09
CA VAL A 21 51.79 -4.91 -16.90
C VAL A 21 51.61 -4.31 -15.50
N THR A 22 52.66 -4.38 -14.74
CA THR A 22 52.96 -3.77 -13.45
C THR A 22 53.29 -2.28 -13.57
N GLY A 23 52.90 -1.51 -12.54
CA GLY A 23 53.36 -0.12 -12.37
C GLY A 23 53.17 0.36 -10.94
N LEU A 24 54.23 0.26 -10.16
CA LEU A 24 54.39 0.79 -8.80
C LEU A 24 54.67 2.32 -8.87
N ALA A 25 54.11 3.13 -7.97
CA ALA A 25 54.76 4.32 -7.42
C ALA A 25 54.18 4.66 -6.03
N LEU A 26 55.05 4.56 -5.05
CA LEU A 26 54.90 5.06 -3.68
C LEU A 26 55.19 6.55 -3.62
N THR A 27 54.45 7.31 -2.78
CA THR A 27 55.02 8.37 -1.97
C THR A 27 54.24 8.52 -0.65
N ALA A 28 54.99 8.47 0.42
CA ALA A 28 54.59 8.66 1.80
C ALA A 28 54.56 10.17 2.14
N GLY A 29 53.72 10.55 3.10
CA GLY A 29 53.73 11.85 3.75
C GLY A 29 52.92 11.82 5.03
N CYS A 30 53.61 11.67 6.16
CA CYS A 30 53.03 11.80 7.52
C CYS A 30 52.85 13.27 7.91
N ALA A 31 51.74 13.57 8.59
CA ALA A 31 51.75 14.56 9.68
C ALA A 31 50.57 14.31 10.62
N LYS A 32 50.88 14.15 11.90
CA LYS A 32 50.02 14.08 13.07
C LYS A 32 49.37 15.43 13.37
N SER A 33 48.12 15.42 13.84
CA SER A 33 47.74 16.11 15.09
C SER A 33 46.38 15.62 15.56
N GLU A 34 46.31 15.28 16.85
CA GLU A 34 45.13 14.89 17.60
C GLU A 34 44.26 16.13 17.81
N ASP A 35 42.91 15.95 17.69
CA ASP A 35 42.01 16.50 18.70
C ASP A 35 40.67 15.75 18.66
N SER A 36 40.24 15.37 19.85
CA SER A 36 39.04 14.63 20.16
C SER A 36 37.82 15.55 20.14
N SER A 37 36.78 15.19 19.40
CA SER A 37 35.42 15.47 19.81
C SER A 37 34.50 14.42 19.18
N GLY A 38 33.83 13.65 20.03
CA GLY A 38 32.87 12.65 19.64
C GLY A 38 31.75 13.29 18.81
N ASN A 39 31.54 12.72 17.67
CA ASN A 39 30.34 12.96 16.87
C ASN A 39 29.75 11.60 16.56
N ASP A 40 28.74 11.21 17.36
CA ASP A 40 27.88 10.09 17.04
C ASP A 40 27.26 10.34 15.68
N LYS A 41 27.92 9.83 14.64
CA LYS A 41 27.27 9.67 13.35
C LYS A 41 26.23 8.57 13.53
N ALA A 42 25.00 8.97 13.85
CA ALA A 42 23.84 8.18 13.50
C ALA A 42 24.03 7.79 12.02
N SER A 43 24.19 6.49 11.77
CA SER A 43 24.18 5.94 10.43
C SER A 43 22.87 6.35 9.80
N ALA A 44 22.90 7.29 8.87
CA ALA A 44 21.78 7.56 8.01
C ALA A 44 21.45 6.24 7.30
N GLN A 45 20.42 5.56 7.76
CA GLN A 45 19.83 4.45 7.04
C GLN A 45 19.42 5.02 5.68
N GLN A 46 19.97 4.45 4.64
CA GLN A 46 19.58 4.75 3.27
C GLN A 46 18.11 4.39 3.17
N GLU A 47 17.22 5.40 3.19
CA GLU A 47 15.78 5.22 3.08
C GLU A 47 15.51 4.53 1.75
N ASP A 48 14.83 3.39 1.80
CA ASP A 48 14.36 2.67 0.62
C ASP A 48 13.34 3.57 -0.09
N PRO A 49 13.59 3.98 -1.37
CA PRO A 49 12.69 4.89 -2.07
C PRO A 49 11.30 4.25 -2.17
N GLY A 50 10.28 4.88 -1.58
CA GLY A 50 8.90 4.42 -1.54
C GLY A 50 8.46 3.84 -0.20
N GLN A 51 9.25 3.92 0.87
CA GLN A 51 8.86 3.52 2.21
C GLN A 51 7.80 4.49 2.78
N VAL A 52 6.88 3.97 3.60
CA VAL A 52 5.90 4.81 4.31
C VAL A 52 6.60 5.72 5.32
N VAL A 53 6.18 6.98 5.38
CA VAL A 53 6.74 7.98 6.28
C VAL A 53 5.78 8.20 7.44
N ALA A 54 6.07 7.61 8.58
CA ALA A 54 5.39 7.81 9.86
C ALA A 54 6.25 7.24 11.00
N SER A 55 5.85 7.49 12.25
CA SER A 55 6.48 6.87 13.42
C SER A 55 5.41 6.29 14.36
N PRO A 56 5.73 5.25 15.17
CA PRO A 56 4.77 4.66 16.10
C PRO A 56 4.16 5.64 17.11
N SER A 57 4.87 6.70 17.47
CA SER A 57 4.40 7.76 18.37
C SER A 57 3.87 9.00 17.65
N GLY A 58 3.99 9.07 16.33
CA GLY A 58 3.66 10.25 15.52
C GLY A 58 2.22 10.25 14.98
N GLY A 59 1.28 9.60 15.67
CA GLY A 59 -0.09 9.48 15.25
C GLY A 59 -1.08 10.36 16.02
N SER A 60 -2.35 10.08 15.88
CA SER A 60 -3.46 10.73 16.57
C SER A 60 -4.18 9.77 17.54
N GLY A 61 -5.01 10.34 18.41
CA GLY A 61 -5.71 9.60 19.45
C GLY A 61 -4.88 9.35 20.70
N PRO A 62 -5.45 8.68 21.73
CA PRO A 62 -4.74 8.31 22.93
C PRO A 62 -3.59 7.33 22.63
N SER A 63 -2.52 7.40 23.44
CA SER A 63 -1.43 6.40 23.37
C SER A 63 -1.88 5.07 23.97
N CYS A 64 -1.33 3.98 23.45
CA CYS A 64 -1.47 2.64 23.98
C CYS A 64 -0.14 2.11 24.49
N THR A 65 -0.14 1.56 25.71
CA THR A 65 1.00 0.87 26.31
C THR A 65 0.65 -0.59 26.57
N ILE A 66 1.69 -1.42 26.73
CA ILE A 66 1.48 -2.83 27.02
C ILE A 66 0.75 -3.04 28.36
N ASP A 67 1.00 -2.18 29.35
CA ASP A 67 0.35 -2.22 30.66
C ASP A 67 -1.14 -1.88 30.56
N SER A 68 -1.52 -0.89 29.74
CA SER A 68 -2.92 -0.52 29.51
C SER A 68 -3.69 -1.55 28.66
N TYR A 69 -3.00 -2.25 27.75
CA TYR A 69 -3.57 -3.33 26.95
C TYR A 69 -3.73 -4.65 27.71
N GLY A 70 -2.91 -4.86 28.77
CA GLY A 70 -2.94 -6.09 29.57
C GLY A 70 -2.00 -7.19 29.05
N GLY A 71 -0.93 -6.82 28.36
CA GLY A 71 0.09 -7.74 27.84
C GLY A 71 1.32 -7.84 28.72
N SER A 72 2.34 -8.54 28.23
CA SER A 72 3.67 -8.65 28.85
C SER A 72 4.75 -8.23 27.87
N LYS A 73 5.83 -7.61 28.40
CA LYS A 73 7.00 -7.25 27.59
C LYS A 73 7.62 -8.51 26.97
N ALA A 74 8.00 -8.41 25.70
CA ALA A 74 8.60 -9.49 24.95
C ALA A 74 9.66 -8.96 23.97
N ASP A 75 10.65 -9.81 23.67
CA ASP A 75 11.58 -9.55 22.56
C ASP A 75 10.92 -10.02 21.25
N LEU A 76 10.72 -9.10 20.32
CA LEU A 76 10.11 -9.37 19.04
C LEU A 76 10.83 -10.48 18.24
N LYS A 77 12.15 -10.64 18.43
CA LYS A 77 12.93 -11.70 17.76
C LYS A 77 12.57 -13.09 18.24
N SER A 78 12.12 -13.24 19.49
CA SER A 78 11.68 -14.53 20.03
C SER A 78 10.20 -14.81 19.79
N ALA A 79 9.45 -13.81 19.34
CA ALA A 79 8.02 -13.91 19.09
C ALA A 79 7.71 -14.49 17.70
N THR A 80 6.54 -15.10 17.59
CA THR A 80 5.94 -15.49 16.31
C THR A 80 4.88 -14.47 15.93
N VAL A 81 5.06 -13.79 14.80
CA VAL A 81 4.08 -12.83 14.25
C VAL A 81 3.17 -13.54 13.27
N GLY A 82 1.85 -13.42 13.45
CA GLY A 82 0.85 -13.84 12.48
C GLY A 82 0.45 -12.67 11.59
N PHE A 83 0.52 -12.84 10.26
CA PHE A 83 0.01 -11.87 9.29
C PHE A 83 -1.18 -12.42 8.53
N SER A 84 -2.29 -11.67 8.54
CA SER A 84 -3.52 -12.00 7.81
C SER A 84 -3.77 -11.00 6.68
N GLN A 85 -3.61 -11.46 5.43
CA GLN A 85 -3.97 -10.72 4.21
C GLN A 85 -5.46 -10.88 3.91
N SER A 86 -6.14 -9.79 3.57
CA SER A 86 -7.56 -9.76 3.26
C SER A 86 -7.93 -10.34 1.89
N GLU A 87 -7.19 -9.95 0.87
CA GLU A 87 -7.56 -10.17 -0.53
C GLU A 87 -6.53 -11.03 -1.28
N LYS A 88 -6.93 -11.50 -2.46
CA LYS A 88 -6.01 -12.20 -3.37
C LYS A 88 -4.81 -11.31 -3.70
N GLU A 89 -3.63 -11.90 -3.72
CA GLU A 89 -2.42 -11.25 -4.20
C GLU A 89 -2.38 -11.22 -5.74
N ALA A 90 -3.44 -10.65 -6.34
CA ALA A 90 -3.57 -10.39 -7.77
C ALA A 90 -3.57 -8.88 -8.07
N ASN A 91 -3.81 -8.06 -7.04
CA ASN A 91 -3.74 -6.61 -7.07
C ASN A 91 -2.32 -6.16 -6.65
N PRO A 92 -1.66 -5.25 -7.38
CA PRO A 92 -0.33 -4.75 -7.04
C PRO A 92 -0.20 -4.25 -5.60
N PHE A 93 -1.22 -3.56 -5.06
CA PHE A 93 -1.25 -3.13 -3.66
C PHE A 93 -1.05 -4.32 -2.70
N ARG A 94 -1.84 -5.40 -2.84
CA ARG A 94 -1.76 -6.57 -1.96
C ARG A 94 -0.47 -7.36 -2.14
N ILE A 95 0.07 -7.41 -3.36
CA ILE A 95 1.38 -8.02 -3.63
C ILE A 95 2.48 -7.24 -2.89
N ALA A 96 2.51 -5.93 -3.01
CA ALA A 96 3.51 -5.06 -2.38
C ALA A 96 3.37 -5.07 -0.84
N GLU A 97 2.14 -5.04 -0.31
CA GLU A 97 1.86 -5.14 1.12
C GLU A 97 2.41 -6.44 1.73
N THR A 98 2.05 -7.58 1.14
CA THR A 98 2.53 -8.89 1.60
C THR A 98 4.04 -9.01 1.47
N ALA A 99 4.62 -8.54 0.37
CA ALA A 99 6.06 -8.55 0.16
C ALA A 99 6.79 -7.72 1.20
N SER A 100 6.28 -6.53 1.54
CA SER A 100 6.83 -5.63 2.57
C SER A 100 6.84 -6.29 3.96
N ILE A 101 5.74 -6.91 4.37
CA ILE A 101 5.65 -7.62 5.66
C ILE A 101 6.64 -8.79 5.71
N LYS A 102 6.70 -9.62 4.65
CA LYS A 102 7.63 -10.76 4.57
C LYS A 102 9.10 -10.33 4.60
N ALA A 103 9.44 -9.30 3.84
CA ALA A 103 10.80 -8.77 3.77
C ALA A 103 11.27 -8.23 5.13
N GLU A 104 10.42 -7.48 5.83
CA GLU A 104 10.78 -6.93 7.13
C GLU A 104 10.89 -8.01 8.22
N ALA A 105 10.00 -9.01 8.23
CA ALA A 105 10.11 -10.15 9.12
C ALA A 105 11.45 -10.88 8.91
N GLN A 106 11.82 -11.13 7.65
CA GLN A 106 13.10 -11.76 7.29
C GLN A 106 14.29 -10.90 7.74
N LYS A 107 14.26 -9.59 7.46
CA LYS A 107 15.32 -8.64 7.83
C LYS A 107 15.56 -8.61 9.35
N ARG A 108 14.49 -8.69 10.14
CA ARG A 108 14.55 -8.70 11.62
C ARG A 108 14.82 -10.08 12.24
N GLY A 109 14.76 -11.15 11.43
CA GLY A 109 14.88 -12.53 11.90
C GLY A 109 13.67 -12.97 12.75
N VAL A 110 12.48 -12.39 12.51
CA VAL A 110 11.23 -12.70 13.22
C VAL A 110 10.52 -13.85 12.52
N LYS A 111 10.04 -14.83 13.30
CA LYS A 111 9.22 -15.92 12.76
C LYS A 111 7.85 -15.40 12.32
N LEU A 112 7.51 -15.58 11.04
CA LEU A 112 6.27 -15.11 10.45
C LEU A 112 5.38 -16.29 10.03
N LEU A 113 4.13 -16.29 10.49
CA LEU A 113 3.05 -17.12 9.96
C LEU A 113 2.16 -16.24 9.08
N THR A 114 1.74 -16.75 7.91
CA THR A 114 0.91 -15.96 6.99
C THR A 114 -0.36 -16.70 6.61
N SER A 115 -1.45 -15.94 6.42
CA SER A 115 -2.68 -16.42 5.82
C SER A 115 -3.20 -15.43 4.79
N ASN A 116 -4.06 -15.90 3.88
CA ASN A 116 -4.71 -15.06 2.88
C ASN A 116 -6.19 -15.45 2.77
N ALA A 117 -7.06 -14.50 3.03
CA ALA A 117 -8.52 -14.71 3.08
C ALA A 117 -9.16 -14.83 1.69
N GLN A 118 -8.43 -14.55 0.61
CA GLN A 118 -8.94 -14.67 -0.77
C GLN A 118 -10.21 -13.87 -1.02
N SER A 119 -10.35 -12.68 -0.37
CA SER A 119 -11.54 -11.84 -0.42
C SER A 119 -12.79 -12.49 0.21
N GLN A 120 -12.61 -13.40 1.17
CA GLN A 120 -13.70 -14.05 1.90
C GLN A 120 -13.57 -13.74 3.39
N PHE A 121 -14.47 -12.92 3.93
CA PHE A 121 -14.37 -12.45 5.32
C PHE A 121 -14.47 -13.58 6.34
N SER A 122 -15.41 -14.53 6.15
CA SER A 122 -15.53 -15.70 7.03
C SER A 122 -14.25 -16.54 7.06
N LYS A 123 -13.56 -16.65 5.92
CA LYS A 123 -12.25 -17.29 5.86
C LYS A 123 -11.21 -16.49 6.63
N GLN A 124 -11.21 -15.14 6.54
CA GLN A 124 -10.27 -14.32 7.30
C GLN A 124 -10.39 -14.53 8.80
N ILE A 125 -11.61 -14.58 9.32
CA ILE A 125 -11.89 -14.89 10.74
C ILE A 125 -11.30 -16.25 11.14
N SER A 126 -11.57 -17.30 10.34
CA SER A 126 -11.03 -18.65 10.58
C SER A 126 -9.51 -18.68 10.48
N ASP A 127 -8.95 -18.05 9.45
CA ASP A 127 -7.48 -17.98 9.23
C ASP A 127 -6.76 -17.31 10.41
N VAL A 128 -7.30 -16.22 10.97
CA VAL A 128 -6.68 -15.55 12.13
C VAL A 128 -6.78 -16.44 13.38
N GLN A 129 -7.89 -17.13 13.60
CA GLN A 129 -8.01 -18.09 14.69
C GLN A 129 -6.98 -19.23 14.54
N ASP A 130 -6.74 -19.70 13.32
CA ASP A 130 -5.71 -20.68 13.00
C ASP A 130 -4.30 -20.16 13.27
N LEU A 131 -4.01 -18.90 12.95
CA LEU A 131 -2.70 -18.28 13.29
C LEU A 131 -2.49 -18.27 14.80
N ILE A 132 -3.51 -17.90 15.57
CA ILE A 132 -3.49 -17.94 17.04
C ILE A 132 -3.28 -19.39 17.55
N ALA A 133 -3.96 -20.36 16.97
CA ALA A 133 -3.83 -21.78 17.35
C ALA A 133 -2.44 -22.34 17.02
N LYS A 134 -1.78 -21.84 15.98
CA LYS A 134 -0.41 -22.20 15.58
C LYS A 134 0.67 -21.47 16.39
N GLY A 135 0.28 -20.69 17.40
CA GLY A 135 1.18 -20.03 18.32
C GLY A 135 1.69 -18.68 17.82
N ALA A 136 0.86 -17.90 17.14
CA ALA A 136 1.15 -16.48 16.94
C ALA A 136 1.07 -15.74 18.27
N ASP A 137 2.14 -15.06 18.65
CA ASP A 137 2.24 -14.23 19.86
C ASP A 137 1.75 -12.80 19.62
N LEU A 138 1.81 -12.33 18.37
CA LEU A 138 1.44 -11.00 17.90
C LEU A 138 0.73 -11.13 16.53
N LEU A 139 -0.20 -10.24 16.24
CA LEU A 139 -0.93 -10.24 14.98
C LEU A 139 -0.79 -8.90 14.24
N VAL A 140 -0.53 -8.99 12.94
CA VAL A 140 -0.70 -7.91 11.95
C VAL A 140 -1.85 -8.31 11.04
N ILE A 141 -2.89 -7.50 10.97
CA ILE A 141 -4.09 -7.81 10.20
C ILE A 141 -4.35 -6.70 9.20
N ALA A 142 -4.48 -7.05 7.91
CA ALA A 142 -5.08 -6.20 6.88
C ALA A 142 -6.57 -6.58 6.78
N PRO A 143 -7.51 -5.86 7.41
CA PRO A 143 -8.90 -6.29 7.50
C PRO A 143 -9.63 -6.25 6.15
N LEU A 144 -10.45 -7.25 5.85
CA LEU A 144 -11.34 -7.20 4.69
C LEU A 144 -12.53 -6.28 4.94
N ASN A 145 -13.17 -6.42 6.10
CA ASN A 145 -14.32 -5.63 6.56
C ASN A 145 -13.96 -4.87 7.84
N SER A 146 -14.71 -3.80 8.12
CA SER A 146 -14.57 -3.09 9.39
C SER A 146 -15.32 -3.78 10.54
N ASP A 147 -16.43 -4.47 10.27
CA ASP A 147 -17.28 -5.15 11.27
C ASP A 147 -17.07 -6.65 11.30
N GLY A 148 -17.54 -7.31 12.38
CA GLY A 148 -17.59 -8.77 12.49
C GLY A 148 -16.35 -9.41 13.11
N TRP A 149 -15.48 -8.64 13.73
CA TRP A 149 -14.20 -9.10 14.30
C TRP A 149 -14.30 -9.69 15.72
N GLU A 150 -15.46 -9.60 16.39
CA GLU A 150 -15.65 -10.02 17.78
C GLU A 150 -15.14 -11.43 18.11
N PRO A 151 -15.30 -12.46 17.24
CA PRO A 151 -14.78 -13.80 17.52
C PRO A 151 -13.26 -13.83 17.65
N VAL A 152 -12.55 -13.10 16.76
CA VAL A 152 -11.10 -12.98 16.78
C VAL A 152 -10.65 -12.17 18.00
N LEU A 153 -11.26 -10.99 18.22
CA LEU A 153 -10.91 -10.07 19.30
C LEU A 153 -11.03 -10.74 20.67
N ARG A 154 -12.14 -11.49 20.91
CA ARG A 154 -12.29 -12.27 22.15
C ARG A 154 -11.19 -13.32 22.32
N THR A 155 -10.84 -14.04 21.25
CA THR A 155 -9.81 -15.08 21.32
C THR A 155 -8.44 -14.49 21.59
N ALA A 156 -8.09 -13.39 20.91
CA ALA A 156 -6.83 -12.69 21.09
C ALA A 156 -6.72 -12.08 22.50
N SER A 157 -7.78 -11.41 22.97
CA SER A 157 -7.84 -10.82 24.32
C SER A 157 -7.70 -11.88 25.40
N ALA A 158 -8.38 -13.01 25.30
CA ALA A 158 -8.25 -14.11 26.27
C ALA A 158 -6.84 -14.71 26.37
N LYS A 159 -6.02 -14.52 25.34
CA LYS A 159 -4.63 -14.98 25.26
C LYS A 159 -3.61 -13.84 25.38
N HIS A 160 -4.06 -12.62 25.60
CA HIS A 160 -3.24 -11.41 25.63
C HIS A 160 -2.37 -11.22 24.38
N ILE A 161 -2.92 -11.54 23.19
CA ILE A 161 -2.24 -11.41 21.89
C ILE A 161 -2.51 -10.02 21.32
N PRO A 162 -1.49 -9.14 21.22
CA PRO A 162 -1.64 -7.82 20.63
C PRO A 162 -1.93 -7.88 19.13
N ILE A 163 -2.85 -7.00 18.67
CA ILE A 163 -3.23 -6.86 17.28
C ILE A 163 -2.87 -5.45 16.79
N VAL A 164 -2.13 -5.35 15.70
CA VAL A 164 -1.97 -4.13 14.91
C VAL A 164 -2.74 -4.32 13.61
N THR A 165 -3.60 -3.36 13.26
CA THR A 165 -4.28 -3.35 11.97
C THR A 165 -3.53 -2.46 10.98
N ILE A 166 -3.45 -2.89 9.73
CA ILE A 166 -2.83 -2.12 8.65
C ILE A 166 -3.82 -1.90 7.51
N ASP A 167 -3.63 -0.86 6.72
CA ASP A 167 -4.46 -0.46 5.59
C ASP A 167 -5.88 -0.07 6.02
N ARG A 168 -6.66 -0.95 6.62
CA ARG A 168 -8.07 -0.72 6.96
C ARG A 168 -8.32 -0.75 8.46
N LYS A 169 -9.31 0.03 8.91
CA LYS A 169 -9.76 0.05 10.31
C LYS A 169 -10.80 -1.03 10.59
N ILE A 170 -10.78 -1.51 11.82
CA ILE A 170 -11.87 -2.31 12.39
C ILE A 170 -12.70 -1.45 13.34
N ASN A 171 -14.01 -1.72 13.42
CA ASN A 171 -14.92 -1.06 14.35
C ASN A 171 -14.81 -1.71 15.74
N ALA A 172 -13.73 -1.38 16.44
CA ALA A 172 -13.40 -1.90 17.76
C ALA A 172 -12.68 -0.80 18.58
N ALA A 173 -12.51 -1.02 19.87
CA ALA A 173 -11.88 -0.05 20.76
C ALA A 173 -10.36 -0.21 20.73
N ALA A 174 -9.65 0.81 20.25
CA ALA A 174 -8.20 0.85 20.32
C ALA A 174 -7.71 0.83 21.76
N CYS A 175 -6.51 0.24 21.96
CA CYS A 175 -5.89 -0.04 23.26
C CYS A 175 -6.72 -0.91 24.21
N LYS A 176 -7.74 -1.57 23.69
CA LYS A 176 -8.55 -2.58 24.41
C LYS A 176 -8.70 -3.85 23.58
N ASP A 177 -9.19 -3.71 22.36
CA ASP A 177 -9.46 -4.81 21.45
C ASP A 177 -8.33 -5.00 20.42
N TYR A 178 -7.65 -3.92 20.06
CA TYR A 178 -6.43 -3.89 19.25
C TYR A 178 -5.51 -2.75 19.72
N VAL A 179 -4.23 -2.82 19.38
CA VAL A 179 -3.20 -1.87 19.85
C VAL A 179 -3.25 -0.57 19.05
N SER A 180 -3.12 -0.68 17.74
CA SER A 180 -2.94 0.47 16.84
C SER A 180 -3.44 0.15 15.43
N PHE A 181 -3.89 1.19 14.73
CA PHE A 181 -4.12 1.19 13.30
C PHE A 181 -2.95 1.92 12.60
N ILE A 182 -2.50 1.38 11.47
CA ILE A 182 -1.49 2.00 10.59
C ILE A 182 -2.09 2.09 9.19
N GLY A 183 -2.24 3.29 8.68
CA GLY A 183 -2.80 3.50 7.34
C GLY A 183 -2.85 4.96 6.93
N SER A 184 -3.46 5.21 5.79
CA SER A 184 -3.63 6.55 5.23
C SER A 184 -4.82 7.29 5.87
N ASP A 185 -4.85 8.61 5.71
CA ASP A 185 -6.06 9.42 5.86
C ASP A 185 -6.89 9.33 4.56
N PHE A 186 -7.87 8.44 4.54
CA PHE A 186 -8.67 8.18 3.35
C PHE A 186 -9.62 9.31 3.00
N VAL A 187 -10.05 10.11 3.99
CA VAL A 187 -10.83 11.33 3.73
C VAL A 187 -9.95 12.35 2.99
N GLU A 188 -8.71 12.53 3.44
CA GLU A 188 -7.76 13.44 2.79
C GLU A 188 -7.34 12.92 1.41
N GLN A 189 -7.17 11.61 1.21
CA GLN A 189 -6.97 11.05 -0.13
C GLN A 189 -8.12 11.41 -1.07
N GLY A 190 -9.37 11.24 -0.63
CA GLY A 190 -10.57 11.63 -1.41
C GLY A 190 -10.60 13.13 -1.70
N ARG A 191 -10.25 14.00 -0.74
CA ARG A 191 -10.17 15.46 -0.93
C ARG A 191 -9.10 15.83 -1.98
N ARG A 192 -7.92 15.24 -1.89
CA ARG A 192 -6.82 15.47 -2.87
C ARG A 192 -7.20 14.99 -4.26
N ALA A 193 -7.90 13.85 -4.36
CA ALA A 193 -8.44 13.37 -5.64
C ALA A 193 -9.46 14.35 -6.23
N ALA A 194 -10.33 14.94 -5.40
CA ALA A 194 -11.27 15.97 -5.83
C ALA A 194 -10.55 17.23 -6.32
N ASP A 195 -9.52 17.72 -5.62
CA ASP A 195 -8.75 18.88 -6.03
C ASP A 195 -8.09 18.64 -7.41
N ARG A 196 -7.55 17.44 -7.65
CA ARG A 196 -7.02 17.04 -8.97
C ARG A 196 -8.12 16.99 -10.04
N MET A 197 -9.30 16.45 -9.71
CA MET A 197 -10.43 16.40 -10.66
C MET A 197 -10.93 17.81 -11.00
N ILE A 198 -10.99 18.71 -10.01
CA ILE A 198 -11.35 20.12 -10.22
C ILE A 198 -10.37 20.80 -11.18
N GLU A 199 -9.08 20.60 -10.95
CA GLU A 199 -8.03 21.16 -11.81
C GLU A 199 -8.13 20.60 -13.24
N ALA A 200 -8.23 19.27 -13.38
CA ALA A 200 -8.28 18.61 -14.68
C ALA A 200 -9.51 18.98 -15.53
N THR A 201 -10.66 19.25 -14.87
CA THR A 201 -11.93 19.57 -15.54
C THR A 201 -12.25 21.06 -15.62
N GLY A 202 -11.46 21.90 -14.97
CA GLY A 202 -11.79 23.32 -14.79
C GLY A 202 -13.00 23.56 -13.88
N GLY A 203 -13.34 22.61 -13.01
CA GLY A 203 -14.42 22.70 -12.00
C GLY A 203 -15.83 22.65 -12.55
N LYS A 204 -16.05 22.13 -13.76
CA LYS A 204 -17.36 22.11 -14.43
C LYS A 204 -17.59 20.80 -15.21
N GLY A 205 -18.86 20.40 -15.27
CA GLY A 205 -19.31 19.24 -16.06
C GLY A 205 -19.79 18.07 -15.21
N GLU A 206 -19.96 16.92 -15.84
CA GLU A 206 -20.42 15.69 -15.19
C GLU A 206 -19.24 14.76 -14.91
N VAL A 207 -19.20 14.19 -13.71
CA VAL A 207 -18.19 13.23 -13.27
C VAL A 207 -18.83 11.97 -12.68
N ALA A 208 -18.11 10.87 -12.76
CA ALA A 208 -18.48 9.58 -12.20
C ALA A 208 -17.53 9.19 -11.07
N ILE A 209 -18.02 8.38 -10.12
CA ILE A 209 -17.21 7.69 -9.12
C ILE A 209 -17.29 6.18 -9.38
N LEU A 210 -16.14 5.54 -9.55
CA LEU A 210 -15.98 4.10 -9.48
C LEU A 210 -15.63 3.76 -8.03
N LEU A 211 -16.62 3.24 -7.30
CA LEU A 211 -16.51 2.93 -5.89
C LEU A 211 -15.70 1.65 -5.67
N GLY A 212 -14.95 1.59 -4.59
CA GLY A 212 -14.29 0.38 -4.12
C GLY A 212 -15.26 -0.68 -3.59
N ALA A 213 -14.73 -1.67 -2.93
CA ALA A 213 -15.52 -2.72 -2.28
C ALA A 213 -16.28 -2.17 -1.06
N ALA A 214 -17.51 -2.63 -0.85
CA ALA A 214 -18.31 -2.28 0.30
C ALA A 214 -17.80 -2.97 1.59
N GLY A 215 -18.21 -2.46 2.75
CA GLY A 215 -17.97 -3.07 4.05
C GLY A 215 -16.66 -2.69 4.74
N ASN A 216 -15.89 -1.76 4.17
CA ASN A 216 -14.69 -1.21 4.77
C ASN A 216 -14.68 0.33 4.75
N ASN A 217 -13.85 0.92 5.59
CA ASN A 217 -13.77 2.37 5.74
C ASN A 217 -13.12 3.07 4.54
N VAL A 218 -12.26 2.41 3.79
CA VAL A 218 -11.52 3.02 2.65
C VAL A 218 -12.50 3.60 1.62
N THR A 219 -13.45 2.77 1.14
CA THR A 219 -14.45 3.21 0.17
C THR A 219 -15.31 4.35 0.73
N THR A 220 -15.80 4.22 1.97
CA THR A 220 -16.69 5.23 2.58
C THR A 220 -15.98 6.57 2.77
N GLU A 221 -14.74 6.53 3.26
CA GLU A 221 -13.97 7.74 3.59
C GLU A 221 -13.45 8.42 2.32
N ARG A 222 -12.95 7.67 1.31
CA ARG A 222 -12.54 8.21 0.01
C ARG A 222 -13.70 8.85 -0.73
N THR A 223 -14.88 8.20 -0.75
CA THR A 223 -16.12 8.80 -1.31
C THR A 223 -16.46 10.09 -0.61
N LYS A 224 -16.51 10.07 0.74
CA LYS A 224 -16.86 11.25 1.55
C LYS A 224 -15.93 12.42 1.28
N GLY A 225 -14.62 12.18 1.31
CA GLY A 225 -13.61 13.22 1.06
C GLY A 225 -13.77 13.87 -0.31
N PHE A 226 -13.98 13.05 -1.34
CA PHE A 226 -14.20 13.52 -2.72
C PHE A 226 -15.50 14.33 -2.85
N GLU A 227 -16.62 13.81 -2.38
CA GLU A 227 -17.93 14.48 -2.52
C GLU A 227 -18.01 15.80 -1.74
N ASP A 228 -17.54 15.81 -0.49
CA ASP A 228 -17.52 17.01 0.34
C ASP A 228 -16.66 18.10 -0.31
N ARG A 229 -15.51 17.73 -0.85
CA ARG A 229 -14.60 18.68 -1.51
C ARG A 229 -15.17 19.23 -2.81
N ILE A 230 -15.79 18.40 -3.65
CA ILE A 230 -16.49 18.86 -4.87
C ILE A 230 -17.59 19.83 -4.50
N LYS A 231 -18.42 19.51 -3.50
CA LYS A 231 -19.48 20.37 -3.03
C LYS A 231 -18.96 21.72 -2.53
N GLU A 232 -17.87 21.72 -1.81
CA GLU A 232 -17.24 22.92 -1.23
C GLU A 232 -16.61 23.81 -2.32
N LYS A 233 -15.79 23.24 -3.23
CA LYS A 233 -14.90 24.00 -4.10
C LYS A 233 -15.37 24.13 -5.54
N ALA A 234 -16.19 23.21 -6.03
CA ALA A 234 -16.59 23.17 -7.42
C ALA A 234 -18.06 22.74 -7.60
N PRO A 235 -19.03 23.55 -7.15
CA PRO A 235 -20.46 23.20 -7.26
C PRO A 235 -20.94 23.10 -8.72
N GLY A 236 -20.14 23.53 -9.69
CA GLY A 236 -20.36 23.32 -11.13
C GLY A 236 -20.03 21.93 -11.64
N LEU A 237 -19.28 21.14 -10.86
CA LEU A 237 -19.01 19.74 -11.12
C LEU A 237 -20.14 18.88 -10.53
N LYS A 238 -20.79 18.06 -11.36
CA LYS A 238 -21.92 17.22 -10.94
C LYS A 238 -21.56 15.76 -10.92
N ILE A 239 -21.67 15.12 -9.78
CA ILE A 239 -21.48 13.66 -9.66
C ILE A 239 -22.79 13.00 -10.11
N VAL A 240 -22.78 12.40 -11.31
CA VAL A 240 -23.99 11.88 -11.97
C VAL A 240 -24.05 10.36 -12.04
N PHE A 241 -22.99 9.69 -11.58
CA PHE A 241 -22.87 8.23 -11.63
C PHE A 241 -22.01 7.74 -10.47
N ARG A 242 -22.45 6.65 -9.81
CA ARG A 242 -21.71 5.93 -8.77
C ARG A 242 -22.01 4.46 -8.92
N GLN A 243 -20.98 3.68 -9.10
CA GLN A 243 -21.11 2.22 -9.15
C GLN A 243 -19.84 1.54 -8.63
N THR A 244 -20.00 0.44 -7.90
CA THR A 244 -18.86 -0.30 -7.38
C THR A 244 -18.14 -1.07 -8.50
N GLY A 245 -16.82 -0.97 -8.50
CA GLY A 245 -15.91 -1.80 -9.27
C GLY A 245 -15.06 -2.72 -8.37
N ASP A 246 -15.37 -2.75 -7.04
CA ASP A 246 -14.78 -3.68 -6.05
C ASP A 246 -13.24 -3.71 -6.06
N PHE A 247 -12.60 -2.57 -6.36
CA PHE A 247 -11.15 -2.44 -6.52
C PHE A 247 -10.54 -3.33 -7.62
N ALA A 248 -11.35 -3.85 -8.54
CA ALA A 248 -10.93 -4.79 -9.58
C ALA A 248 -10.93 -4.14 -10.98
N ARG A 249 -9.88 -4.42 -11.77
CA ARG A 249 -9.68 -3.84 -13.10
C ARG A 249 -10.81 -4.19 -14.07
N GLU A 250 -11.17 -5.48 -14.12
CA GLU A 250 -12.21 -5.96 -15.05
C GLU A 250 -13.57 -5.37 -14.71
N LYS A 251 -13.88 -5.21 -13.43
CA LYS A 251 -15.12 -4.58 -12.99
C LYS A 251 -15.10 -3.08 -13.27
N GLY A 252 -13.99 -2.39 -13.01
CA GLY A 252 -13.80 -0.99 -13.37
C GLY A 252 -14.01 -0.76 -14.86
N GLN A 253 -13.49 -1.64 -15.70
CA GLN A 253 -13.72 -1.61 -17.14
C GLN A 253 -15.21 -1.77 -17.50
N SER A 254 -15.85 -2.82 -17.00
CA SER A 254 -17.26 -3.10 -17.27
C SER A 254 -18.20 -1.97 -16.83
N VAL A 255 -17.94 -1.41 -15.63
CA VAL A 255 -18.69 -0.26 -15.10
C VAL A 255 -18.49 0.97 -16.00
N THR A 256 -17.29 1.19 -16.50
CA THR A 256 -16.97 2.32 -17.38
C THR A 256 -17.60 2.15 -18.77
N GLU A 257 -17.66 0.94 -19.30
CA GLU A 257 -18.36 0.65 -20.55
C GLU A 257 -19.86 1.02 -20.45
N ASN A 258 -20.52 0.66 -19.35
CA ASN A 258 -21.89 1.06 -19.04
C ASN A 258 -22.04 2.58 -18.86
N LEU A 259 -21.07 3.21 -18.18
CA LEU A 259 -21.03 4.66 -17.98
C LEU A 259 -20.99 5.41 -19.31
N ILE A 260 -20.11 5.03 -20.23
CA ILE A 260 -19.94 5.69 -21.53
C ILE A 260 -21.22 5.60 -22.36
N GLN A 261 -21.92 4.46 -22.32
CA GLN A 261 -23.19 4.27 -23.02
C GLN A 261 -24.31 5.13 -22.42
N SER A 262 -24.42 5.19 -21.08
CA SER A 262 -25.48 5.92 -20.39
C SER A 262 -25.22 7.42 -20.26
N LYS A 263 -23.96 7.83 -20.26
CA LYS A 263 -23.50 9.22 -20.07
C LYS A 263 -22.40 9.59 -21.10
N PRO A 264 -22.70 9.68 -22.39
CA PRO A 264 -21.68 9.91 -23.42
C PRO A 264 -20.94 11.24 -23.28
N GLY A 265 -21.50 12.20 -22.52
CA GLY A 265 -20.92 13.51 -22.23
C GLY A 265 -20.08 13.61 -20.96
N ILE A 266 -19.81 12.48 -20.31
CA ILE A 266 -19.02 12.44 -19.07
C ILE A 266 -17.68 13.15 -19.25
N LYS A 267 -17.27 13.99 -18.30
CA LYS A 267 -16.03 14.77 -18.34
C LYS A 267 -14.90 14.18 -17.50
N GLY A 268 -15.26 13.48 -16.43
CA GLY A 268 -14.26 12.90 -15.55
C GLY A 268 -14.72 11.63 -14.85
N ILE A 269 -13.77 10.80 -14.49
CA ILE A 269 -13.94 9.57 -13.74
C ILE A 269 -12.98 9.62 -12.56
N TYR A 270 -13.52 9.63 -11.34
CA TYR A 270 -12.78 9.33 -10.13
C TYR A 270 -12.88 7.85 -9.85
N ALA A 271 -11.77 7.15 -9.85
CA ALA A 271 -11.68 5.75 -9.45
C ALA A 271 -10.99 5.66 -8.08
N GLU A 272 -11.66 5.05 -7.11
CA GLU A 272 -11.14 4.95 -5.74
C GLU A 272 -9.91 4.03 -5.60
N ASN A 273 -9.49 3.38 -6.70
CA ASN A 273 -8.16 2.78 -6.81
C ASN A 273 -7.67 2.73 -8.26
N ASP A 274 -6.37 2.49 -8.41
CA ASP A 274 -5.68 2.45 -9.70
C ASP A 274 -6.18 1.34 -10.63
N GLU A 275 -6.47 0.15 -10.09
CA GLU A 275 -6.93 -0.96 -10.90
C GLU A 275 -8.26 -0.64 -11.62
N MET A 276 -9.21 -0.02 -10.92
CA MET A 276 -10.45 0.43 -11.55
C MET A 276 -10.19 1.57 -12.55
N GLY A 277 -9.26 2.49 -12.23
CA GLY A 277 -8.85 3.56 -13.15
C GLY A 277 -8.23 3.03 -14.44
N LEU A 278 -7.36 2.03 -14.34
CA LEU A 278 -6.79 1.34 -15.51
C LEU A 278 -7.84 0.56 -16.30
N GLY A 279 -8.85 0.01 -15.60
CA GLY A 279 -10.03 -0.56 -16.24
C GLY A 279 -10.81 0.50 -17.03
N ALA A 280 -11.00 1.69 -16.45
CA ALA A 280 -11.64 2.81 -17.14
C ALA A 280 -10.85 3.24 -18.40
N VAL A 281 -9.53 3.30 -18.33
CA VAL A 281 -8.67 3.57 -19.50
C VAL A 281 -8.92 2.52 -20.61
N ASN A 282 -9.01 1.23 -20.24
CA ASN A 282 -9.27 0.18 -21.23
C ASN A 282 -10.65 0.36 -21.90
N ALA A 283 -11.69 0.67 -21.14
CA ALA A 283 -13.04 0.93 -21.67
C ALA A 283 -13.05 2.14 -22.62
N LEU A 284 -12.36 3.23 -22.24
CA LEU A 284 -12.24 4.43 -23.08
C LEU A 284 -11.51 4.14 -24.38
N LYS A 285 -10.40 3.38 -24.34
CA LYS A 285 -9.69 2.92 -25.54
C LYS A 285 -10.59 2.09 -26.44
N GLY A 286 -11.34 1.14 -25.86
CA GLY A 286 -12.30 0.31 -26.59
C GLY A 286 -13.43 1.12 -27.28
N ALA A 287 -13.83 2.24 -26.67
CA ALA A 287 -14.80 3.20 -27.21
C ALA A 287 -14.19 4.21 -28.21
N GLY A 288 -12.93 4.07 -28.60
CA GLY A 288 -12.24 4.96 -29.54
C GLY A 288 -11.92 6.36 -29.00
N LYS A 289 -11.96 6.56 -27.69
CA LYS A 289 -11.56 7.82 -27.05
C LYS A 289 -10.04 7.98 -27.11
N LYS A 290 -9.60 9.22 -27.02
CA LYS A 290 -8.18 9.59 -26.98
C LYS A 290 -7.76 10.02 -25.57
N PRO A 291 -6.46 10.01 -25.26
CA PRO A 291 -5.94 10.61 -24.02
C PRO A 291 -6.49 12.02 -23.82
N GLY A 292 -7.01 12.31 -22.62
CA GLY A 292 -7.55 13.61 -22.24
C GLY A 292 -9.01 13.88 -22.64
N ASP A 293 -9.68 13.03 -23.46
CA ASP A 293 -11.11 13.18 -23.78
C ASP A 293 -12.01 13.06 -22.56
N VAL A 294 -11.64 12.19 -21.62
CA VAL A 294 -12.24 12.03 -20.30
C VAL A 294 -11.12 12.07 -19.26
N LYS A 295 -11.26 12.92 -18.26
CA LYS A 295 -10.29 13.09 -17.20
C LYS A 295 -10.36 11.95 -16.20
N ILE A 296 -9.22 11.38 -15.81
CA ILE A 296 -9.18 10.26 -14.87
C ILE A 296 -8.28 10.63 -13.70
N VAL A 297 -8.80 10.48 -12.47
CA VAL A 297 -8.03 10.58 -11.23
C VAL A 297 -8.22 9.29 -10.44
N THR A 298 -7.12 8.75 -9.91
CA THR A 298 -7.11 7.48 -9.19
C THR A 298 -6.36 7.59 -7.86
N ILE A 299 -6.43 6.53 -7.06
CA ILE A 299 -5.68 6.39 -5.81
C ILE A 299 -4.95 5.04 -5.84
N ASP A 300 -3.76 4.98 -5.33
CA ASP A 300 -2.86 3.92 -4.87
C ASP A 300 -1.39 4.29 -5.16
N GLY A 301 -1.00 4.60 -6.38
CA GLY A 301 0.39 4.86 -6.78
C GLY A 301 1.08 3.66 -7.41
N THR A 302 0.30 2.79 -8.07
CA THR A 302 0.85 1.65 -8.81
C THR A 302 1.63 2.13 -10.03
N ARG A 303 2.69 1.40 -10.37
CA ARG A 303 3.55 1.74 -11.51
C ARG A 303 2.77 1.90 -12.83
N ASN A 304 1.75 1.06 -13.05
CA ASN A 304 0.96 1.13 -14.27
C ASN A 304 0.07 2.38 -14.32
N ALA A 305 -0.47 2.84 -13.20
CA ALA A 305 -1.27 4.05 -13.15
C ALA A 305 -0.39 5.30 -13.30
N VAL A 306 0.78 5.33 -12.66
CA VAL A 306 1.77 6.41 -12.83
C VAL A 306 2.28 6.46 -14.29
N GLN A 307 2.50 5.30 -14.93
CA GLN A 307 2.78 5.24 -16.36
C GLN A 307 1.60 5.77 -17.19
N GLY A 308 0.36 5.51 -16.76
CA GLY A 308 -0.85 6.08 -17.37
C GLY A 308 -0.89 7.60 -17.38
N ILE A 309 -0.26 8.26 -16.39
CA ILE A 309 -0.08 9.73 -16.41
C ILE A 309 0.92 10.11 -17.51
N VAL A 310 2.06 9.43 -17.59
CA VAL A 310 3.09 9.68 -18.62
C VAL A 310 2.51 9.50 -20.03
N ASP A 311 1.60 8.54 -20.19
CA ASP A 311 0.93 8.24 -21.46
C ASP A 311 -0.28 9.17 -21.73
N GLY A 312 -0.61 10.10 -20.82
CA GLY A 312 -1.69 11.09 -20.95
C GLY A 312 -3.11 10.55 -20.75
N TRP A 313 -3.28 9.34 -20.23
CA TRP A 313 -4.60 8.73 -19.96
C TRP A 313 -5.14 9.03 -18.57
N ILE A 314 -4.27 9.26 -17.60
CA ILE A 314 -4.60 9.54 -16.21
C ILE A 314 -4.08 10.94 -15.87
N ASP A 315 -4.91 11.76 -15.23
CA ASP A 315 -4.60 13.16 -14.91
C ASP A 315 -3.96 13.31 -13.53
N GLY A 316 -4.05 12.31 -12.68
CA GLY A 316 -3.39 12.27 -11.39
C GLY A 316 -3.67 11.01 -10.59
N VAL A 317 -2.70 10.64 -9.77
CA VAL A 317 -2.76 9.51 -8.83
C VAL A 317 -2.41 10.04 -7.45
N ILE A 318 -3.28 9.81 -6.48
CA ILE A 318 -2.99 10.06 -5.07
C ILE A 318 -2.38 8.77 -4.52
N GLU A 319 -1.22 8.87 -3.86
CA GLU A 319 -0.60 7.68 -3.28
C GLU A 319 -1.42 7.11 -2.13
N SER A 320 -1.42 5.79 -2.02
CA SER A 320 -1.77 4.99 -0.86
C SER A 320 -0.70 3.91 -0.76
N ASN A 321 0.30 4.11 0.11
CA ASN A 321 1.50 3.29 0.09
C ASN A 321 1.30 1.98 0.85
N PRO A 322 1.46 0.79 0.22
CA PRO A 322 1.24 -0.51 0.86
C PRO A 322 2.45 -1.06 1.63
N ARG A 323 3.58 -0.35 1.67
CA ARG A 323 4.83 -0.86 2.24
C ARG A 323 4.85 -0.72 3.77
N PHE A 324 3.86 -1.31 4.44
CA PHE A 324 3.67 -1.21 5.90
C PHE A 324 4.67 -2.01 6.73
N GLY A 325 5.40 -2.97 6.15
CA GLY A 325 6.26 -3.89 6.89
C GLY A 325 7.17 -3.22 7.92
N PRO A 326 8.04 -2.29 7.54
CA PRO A 326 8.94 -1.61 8.49
C PRO A 326 8.22 -0.94 9.64
N LEU A 327 7.13 -0.20 9.35
CA LEU A 327 6.37 0.53 10.36
C LEU A 327 5.56 -0.41 11.26
N ALA A 328 4.94 -1.45 10.73
CA ALA A 328 4.19 -2.43 11.50
C ALA A 328 5.09 -3.17 12.51
N PHE A 329 6.26 -3.64 12.05
CA PHE A 329 7.22 -4.29 12.95
C PHE A 329 7.86 -3.34 13.94
N GLN A 330 8.12 -2.08 13.56
CA GLN A 330 8.57 -1.06 14.48
C GLN A 330 7.52 -0.77 15.56
N THR A 331 6.24 -0.68 15.18
CA THR A 331 5.13 -0.47 16.13
C THR A 331 5.00 -1.63 17.11
N LEU A 332 5.07 -2.88 16.62
CA LEU A 332 5.08 -4.05 17.48
C LEU A 332 6.28 -4.06 18.44
N ASP A 333 7.47 -3.74 17.97
CA ASP A 333 8.70 -3.69 18.77
C ASP A 333 8.59 -2.61 19.84
N THR A 334 8.22 -1.38 19.47
CA THR A 334 7.99 -0.26 20.40
C THR A 334 7.00 -0.65 21.50
N PHE A 335 5.87 -1.26 21.10
CA PHE A 335 4.83 -1.68 22.02
C PHE A 335 5.30 -2.79 22.96
N THR A 336 5.94 -3.85 22.46
CA THR A 336 6.41 -4.99 23.28
C THR A 336 7.57 -4.63 24.20
N GLN A 337 8.32 -3.56 23.90
CA GLN A 337 9.31 -2.97 24.82
C GLN A 337 8.66 -2.16 25.95
N GLY A 338 7.34 -1.97 25.94
CA GLY A 338 6.57 -1.21 26.92
C GLY A 338 6.58 0.29 26.68
N GLN A 339 6.93 0.72 25.46
CA GLN A 339 6.85 2.11 25.05
C GLN A 339 5.45 2.42 24.49
N GLU A 340 5.09 3.70 24.47
CA GLU A 340 3.81 4.16 23.94
C GLU A 340 3.76 4.10 22.42
N VAL A 341 2.62 3.66 21.89
CA VAL A 341 2.28 3.76 20.46
C VAL A 341 0.97 4.54 20.31
N ALA A 342 0.85 5.32 19.25
CA ALA A 342 -0.37 6.05 18.94
C ALA A 342 -1.51 5.10 18.53
N GLN A 343 -2.74 5.49 18.81
CA GLN A 343 -3.93 4.73 18.39
C GLN A 343 -4.05 4.66 16.88
N ASP A 344 -3.90 5.80 16.19
CA ASP A 344 -3.92 5.92 14.75
C ASP A 344 -2.56 6.44 14.26
N ILE A 345 -1.81 5.60 13.58
CA ILE A 345 -0.54 5.96 12.95
C ILE A 345 -0.83 6.27 11.48
N VAL A 346 -0.96 7.57 11.17
CA VAL A 346 -1.29 8.02 9.82
C VAL A 346 -0.02 8.21 9.01
N ILE A 347 0.07 7.53 7.87
CA ILE A 347 1.20 7.67 6.94
C ILE A 347 1.03 8.90 6.06
N GLN A 348 2.16 9.45 5.58
CA GLN A 348 2.16 10.55 4.63
C GLN A 348 2.14 10.01 3.21
N ASP A 349 1.02 10.26 2.53
CA ASP A 349 0.88 9.89 1.12
C ASP A 349 1.38 11.01 0.20
N SER A 350 2.12 10.67 -0.84
CA SER A 350 2.52 11.58 -1.90
C SER A 350 1.45 11.67 -3.01
N SER A 351 1.78 12.21 -4.16
CA SER A 351 0.91 12.18 -5.35
C SER A 351 1.75 12.27 -6.62
N TYR A 352 1.21 11.70 -7.68
CA TYR A 352 1.79 11.72 -9.00
C TYR A 352 0.92 12.56 -9.93
N THR A 353 1.56 13.46 -10.66
CA THR A 353 0.94 14.35 -11.64
C THR A 353 1.81 14.40 -12.88
N GLU A 354 1.38 15.07 -13.94
CA GLU A 354 2.18 15.25 -15.16
C GLU A 354 3.59 15.83 -14.85
N SER A 355 3.68 16.69 -13.82
CA SER A 355 4.94 17.36 -13.48
C SER A 355 6.01 16.43 -12.88
N ASN A 356 5.64 15.34 -12.21
CA ASN A 356 6.58 14.48 -11.50
C ASN A 356 6.50 12.99 -11.87
N ALA A 357 5.42 12.53 -12.50
CA ALA A 357 5.19 11.09 -12.76
C ALA A 357 6.36 10.41 -13.49
N LYS A 358 6.95 11.07 -14.48
CA LYS A 358 8.08 10.51 -15.23
C LYS A 358 9.35 10.37 -14.37
N ALA A 359 9.63 11.35 -13.53
CA ALA A 359 10.82 11.36 -12.65
C ALA A 359 10.64 10.38 -11.48
N ASP A 360 9.42 10.28 -10.95
CA ASP A 360 9.09 9.49 -9.76
C ASP A 360 8.55 8.08 -10.06
N LEU A 361 8.51 7.67 -11.35
CA LEU A 361 8.02 6.35 -11.76
C LEU A 361 8.73 5.18 -11.04
N GLY A 362 9.99 5.39 -10.65
CA GLY A 362 10.76 4.39 -9.87
C GLY A 362 10.31 4.23 -8.42
N LYS A 363 9.57 5.18 -7.85
CA LYS A 363 9.01 5.12 -6.49
C LYS A 363 7.67 4.39 -6.45
N ALA A 364 6.95 4.35 -7.56
CA ALA A 364 5.70 3.61 -7.72
C ALA A 364 5.92 2.09 -7.54
N TYR A 365 4.92 1.37 -7.02
CA TYR A 365 4.99 -0.07 -6.73
C TYR A 365 4.24 -0.93 -7.75
#